data_c1244ffc0cc869ca8747091b2eeb8ff4
#
_entry.id   c1244ffc0cc869ca8747091b2eeb8ff4
#
_cell.length_a   1.000
_cell.length_b   1.000
_cell.length_c   1.000
_cell.angle_alpha   90.00
_cell.angle_beta   90.00
_cell.angle_gamma   90.00
#
_symmetry.space_group_name_H-M   'P 1'
#
loop_
_entity.id
_entity.type
_entity.pdbx_description
1 polymer ?
#
loop_
_entity_poly.entity_id
_entity_poly.type
_entity_poly.pdbx_seq_one_letter_code
_entity_poly.pdbx_strand_id
1 'polypeptide(L)'
;MKHLFPFLGGLVTFMVVSTIFYMGIMPYPTSSCVVPEDQMNMGAMLLGNVLVVSLAVYLVNLGRGFSAANGARHGAVAGLTANGFLNIFVYAFFTCDGGHIFPLEEAIIDVVANVVFMAATGAVIGILYKRNAAKSAA
;
A
#
# COMPACT_ATOMS: atom_id res chain seq x y z
N MET A 1 2.57 0.19 23.11
CA MET A 1 2.43 1.45 22.34
C MET A 1 3.55 1.69 21.29
N LYS A 2 4.67 0.94 21.33
CA LYS A 2 5.85 1.16 20.46
C LYS A 2 5.53 1.10 18.94
N HIS A 3 4.58 0.26 18.52
CA HIS A 3 4.21 0.08 17.10
C HIS A 3 2.96 0.88 16.68
N LEU A 4 2.16 1.37 17.61
CA LEU A 4 0.88 2.01 17.32
C LEU A 4 1.06 3.33 16.53
N PHE A 5 1.92 4.22 16.97
CA PHE A 5 2.16 5.49 16.27
C PHE A 5 2.75 5.31 14.87
N PRO A 6 3.79 4.44 14.67
CA PRO A 6 4.26 4.10 13.32
C PRO A 6 3.16 3.51 12.44
N PHE A 7 2.31 2.64 12.96
CA PHE A 7 1.20 2.07 12.23
C PHE A 7 0.17 3.13 11.82
N LEU A 8 -0.31 3.95 12.75
CA LEU A 8 -1.30 4.99 12.45
C LEU A 8 -0.76 6.03 11.46
N GLY A 9 0.48 6.48 11.66
CA GLY A 9 1.13 7.39 10.72
C GLY A 9 1.29 6.78 9.33
N GLY A 10 1.66 5.52 9.25
CA GLY A 10 1.73 4.78 8.00
C GLY A 10 0.35 4.65 7.33
N LEU A 11 -0.68 4.27 8.08
CA LEU A 11 -2.04 4.11 7.56
C LEU A 11 -2.59 5.42 6.98
N VAL A 12 -2.45 6.52 7.72
CA VAL A 12 -2.88 7.85 7.22
C VAL A 12 -2.10 8.23 5.96
N THR A 13 -0.78 8.03 5.94
CA THR A 13 0.04 8.34 4.77
C THR A 13 -0.40 7.52 3.55
N PHE A 14 -0.58 6.21 3.72
CA PHE A 14 -1.03 5.33 2.65
C PHE A 14 -2.38 5.76 2.10
N MET A 15 -3.37 6.00 2.95
CA MET A 15 -4.71 6.43 2.54
C MET A 15 -4.67 7.77 1.79
N VAL A 16 -3.92 8.76 2.28
CA VAL A 16 -3.82 10.06 1.61
C VAL A 16 -3.17 9.95 0.24
N VAL A 17 -2.02 9.28 0.14
CA VAL A 17 -1.29 9.18 -1.13
C VAL A 17 -2.05 8.35 -2.16
N SER A 18 -2.66 7.23 -1.76
CA SER A 18 -3.47 6.39 -2.66
C SER A 18 -4.74 7.11 -3.12
N THR A 19 -5.42 7.83 -2.23
CA THR A 19 -6.61 8.62 -2.59
C THR A 19 -6.28 9.68 -3.64
N ILE A 20 -5.20 10.44 -3.44
CA ILE A 20 -4.76 11.46 -4.42
C ILE A 20 -4.52 10.83 -5.79
N PHE A 21 -3.89 9.67 -5.84
CA PHE A 21 -3.60 8.98 -7.10
C PHE A 21 -4.88 8.46 -7.78
N TYR A 22 -5.70 7.71 -7.08
CA TYR A 22 -6.90 7.10 -7.67
C TYR A 22 -8.00 8.10 -7.99
N MET A 23 -8.09 9.22 -7.27
CA MET A 23 -9.05 10.28 -7.60
C MET A 23 -8.53 11.25 -8.67
N GLY A 24 -7.20 11.41 -8.81
CA GLY A 24 -6.64 12.44 -9.67
C GLY A 24 -5.93 11.93 -10.93
N ILE A 25 -5.37 10.72 -10.91
CA ILE A 25 -4.50 10.21 -11.98
C ILE A 25 -5.09 8.98 -12.66
N MET A 26 -5.58 8.03 -11.91
CA MET A 26 -6.11 6.78 -12.43
C MET A 26 -7.55 6.58 -11.94
N PRO A 27 -8.53 7.01 -12.73
CA PRO A 27 -9.94 6.89 -12.33
C PRO A 27 -10.34 5.42 -12.14
N TYR A 28 -11.34 5.21 -11.30
CA TYR A 28 -11.85 3.88 -10.99
C TYR A 28 -12.29 3.14 -12.27
N PRO A 29 -11.91 1.86 -12.45
CA PRO A 29 -12.28 1.10 -13.62
C PRO A 29 -13.80 0.95 -13.75
N THR A 30 -14.33 1.14 -14.95
CA THR A 30 -15.79 1.08 -15.25
C THR A 30 -16.20 -0.21 -15.94
N SER A 31 -15.43 -1.30 -15.81
CA SER A 31 -15.80 -2.57 -16.41
C SER A 31 -16.98 -3.24 -15.68
N SER A 32 -17.77 -4.05 -16.39
CA SER A 32 -18.92 -4.80 -15.84
C SER A 32 -18.51 -5.78 -14.71
N CYS A 33 -17.25 -6.07 -14.59
CA CYS A 33 -16.70 -7.01 -13.60
C CYS A 33 -16.10 -6.32 -12.37
N VAL A 34 -16.11 -5.02 -12.35
CA VAL A 34 -15.68 -4.24 -11.18
C VAL A 34 -16.95 -3.74 -10.46
N VAL A 35 -16.98 -3.91 -9.16
CA VAL A 35 -18.10 -3.43 -8.33
C VAL A 35 -18.23 -1.92 -8.50
N PRO A 36 -19.43 -1.38 -8.81
CA PRO A 36 -19.64 0.07 -8.90
C PRO A 36 -19.19 0.79 -7.64
N GLU A 37 -18.70 2.03 -7.79
CA GLU A 37 -18.12 2.81 -6.69
C GLU A 37 -19.08 2.97 -5.50
N ASP A 38 -20.37 3.14 -5.77
CA ASP A 38 -21.45 3.27 -4.76
C ASP A 38 -21.75 1.95 -4.02
N GLN A 39 -21.30 0.82 -4.55
CA GLN A 39 -21.48 -0.51 -3.96
C GLN A 39 -20.19 -1.09 -3.35
N MET A 40 -19.10 -0.33 -3.37
CA MET A 40 -17.83 -0.78 -2.79
C MET A 40 -17.95 -1.11 -1.30
N ASN A 41 -17.40 -2.26 -0.91
CA ASN A 41 -17.30 -2.62 0.50
C ASN A 41 -16.14 -1.86 1.17
N MET A 42 -16.44 -0.68 1.71
CA MET A 42 -15.46 0.17 2.40
C MET A 42 -14.78 -0.52 3.57
N GLY A 43 -15.48 -1.44 4.27
CA GLY A 43 -14.90 -2.22 5.36
C GLY A 43 -13.82 -3.18 4.87
N ALA A 44 -14.08 -3.87 3.76
CA ALA A 44 -13.10 -4.76 3.15
C ALA A 44 -11.89 -3.97 2.62
N MET A 45 -12.11 -2.81 1.99
CA MET A 45 -11.05 -1.94 1.53
C MET A 45 -10.17 -1.43 2.69
N LEU A 46 -10.78 -0.99 3.79
CA LEU A 46 -10.05 -0.56 4.97
C LEU A 46 -9.24 -1.71 5.59
N LEU A 47 -9.81 -2.91 5.65
CA LEU A 47 -9.11 -4.10 6.13
C LEU A 47 -7.88 -4.40 5.26
N GLY A 48 -8.00 -4.33 3.94
CA GLY A 48 -6.88 -4.49 3.01
C GLY A 48 -5.75 -3.48 3.28
N ASN A 49 -6.10 -2.20 3.48
CA ASN A 49 -5.15 -1.15 3.83
C ASN A 49 -4.46 -1.41 5.17
N VAL A 50 -5.20 -1.87 6.18
CA VAL A 50 -4.65 -2.26 7.49
C VAL A 50 -3.65 -3.40 7.34
N LEU A 51 -3.95 -4.42 6.55
CA LEU A 51 -3.07 -5.58 6.35
C LEU A 51 -1.78 -5.18 5.64
N VAL A 52 -1.85 -4.41 4.57
CA VAL A 52 -0.66 -4.00 3.80
C VAL A 52 0.24 -3.04 4.59
N VAL A 53 -0.35 -2.12 5.35
CA VAL A 53 0.43 -1.24 6.24
C VAL A 53 1.04 -2.01 7.42
N SER A 54 0.33 -3.02 7.95
CA SER A 54 0.88 -3.91 8.98
C SER A 54 2.11 -4.67 8.49
N LEU A 55 2.08 -5.15 7.24
CA LEU A 55 3.23 -5.76 6.59
C LEU A 55 4.41 -4.78 6.49
N ALA A 56 4.17 -3.53 6.09
CA ALA A 56 5.22 -2.51 6.04
C ALA A 56 5.82 -2.23 7.42
N VAL A 57 4.98 -2.08 8.45
CA VAL A 57 5.42 -1.90 9.85
C VAL A 57 6.31 -3.06 10.29
N TYR A 58 5.90 -4.28 9.98
CA TYR A 58 6.66 -5.49 10.29
C TYR A 58 8.02 -5.50 9.61
N LEU A 59 8.08 -5.25 8.30
CA LEU A 59 9.33 -5.24 7.52
C LEU A 59 10.28 -4.12 7.95
N VAL A 60 9.76 -2.90 8.18
CA VAL A 60 10.57 -1.78 8.67
C VAL A 60 11.14 -2.07 10.06
N ASN A 61 10.37 -2.74 10.93
CA ASN A 61 10.85 -3.13 12.25
C ASN A 61 11.94 -4.23 12.19
N LEU A 62 11.83 -5.18 11.26
CA LEU A 62 12.86 -6.20 11.05
C LEU A 62 14.18 -5.61 10.56
N GLY A 63 14.13 -4.58 9.72
CA GLY A 63 15.31 -3.95 9.12
C GLY A 63 16.22 -3.22 10.10
N ARG A 64 15.83 -3.03 11.35
CA ARG A 64 16.58 -2.43 12.50
C ARG A 64 17.25 -1.08 12.25
N GLY A 65 17.32 -0.60 11.05
CA GLY A 65 17.87 0.72 10.70
C GLY A 65 16.77 1.76 10.55
N PHE A 66 16.31 2.35 11.67
CA PHE A 66 15.18 3.30 11.65
C PHE A 66 15.60 4.63 11.00
N SER A 67 15.27 4.78 9.73
CA SER A 67 15.45 6.01 8.95
C SER A 67 14.38 6.09 7.87
N ALA A 68 14.17 7.29 7.30
CA ALA A 68 13.27 7.47 6.16
C ALA A 68 13.67 6.58 4.96
N ALA A 69 14.95 6.54 4.64
CA ALA A 69 15.46 5.78 3.49
C ALA A 69 15.26 4.26 3.67
N ASN A 70 15.62 3.70 4.82
CA ASN A 70 15.39 2.29 5.10
C ASN A 70 13.90 1.96 5.17
N GLY A 71 13.10 2.83 5.78
CA GLY A 71 11.65 2.69 5.79
C GLY A 71 11.07 2.67 4.38
N ALA A 72 11.50 3.59 3.52
CA ALA A 72 11.07 3.64 2.12
C ALA A 72 11.41 2.36 1.35
N ARG A 73 12.64 1.83 1.51
CA ARG A 73 13.04 0.57 0.86
C ARG A 73 12.18 -0.62 1.28
N HIS A 74 11.94 -0.78 2.58
CA HIS A 74 11.10 -1.87 3.09
C HIS A 74 9.62 -1.69 2.70
N GLY A 75 9.13 -0.45 2.70
CA GLY A 75 7.80 -0.12 2.19
C GLY A 75 7.66 -0.45 0.70
N ALA A 76 8.64 -0.06 -0.13
CA ALA A 76 8.65 -0.39 -1.55
C ALA A 76 8.61 -1.91 -1.80
N VAL A 77 9.39 -2.69 -1.03
CA VAL A 77 9.35 -4.16 -1.10
C VAL A 77 7.98 -4.69 -0.70
N ALA A 78 7.36 -4.16 0.36
CA ALA A 78 6.01 -4.55 0.76
C ALA A 78 4.98 -4.27 -0.35
N GLY A 79 5.04 -3.08 -0.96
CA GLY A 79 4.16 -2.69 -2.07
C GLY A 79 4.34 -3.59 -3.29
N LEU A 80 5.58 -3.81 -3.71
CA LEU A 80 5.88 -4.68 -4.84
C LEU A 80 5.40 -6.11 -4.60
N THR A 81 5.66 -6.66 -3.41
CA THR A 81 5.31 -8.05 -3.12
C THR A 81 3.80 -8.23 -3.01
N ALA A 82 3.11 -7.40 -2.23
CA ALA A 82 1.68 -7.55 -2.00
C ALA A 82 0.87 -7.23 -3.27
N ASN A 83 1.08 -6.05 -3.87
CA ASN A 83 0.32 -5.63 -5.05
C ASN A 83 0.82 -6.26 -6.34
N GLY A 84 2.12 -6.49 -6.48
CA GLY A 84 2.66 -7.22 -7.64
C GLY A 84 2.10 -8.63 -7.70
N PHE A 85 2.11 -9.35 -6.58
CA PHE A 85 1.49 -10.68 -6.52
C PHE A 85 0.00 -10.62 -6.86
N LEU A 86 -0.76 -9.72 -6.22
CA LEU A 86 -2.21 -9.61 -6.43
C LEU A 86 -2.55 -9.29 -7.89
N ASN A 87 -1.90 -8.30 -8.49
CA ASN A 87 -2.17 -7.90 -9.87
C ASN A 87 -1.81 -8.99 -10.87
N ILE A 88 -0.64 -9.65 -10.70
CA ILE A 88 -0.25 -10.78 -11.56
C ILE A 88 -1.22 -11.94 -11.42
N PHE A 89 -1.64 -12.24 -10.18
CA PHE A 89 -2.59 -13.31 -9.92
C PHE A 89 -3.96 -13.02 -10.55
N VAL A 90 -4.49 -11.80 -10.37
CA VAL A 90 -5.76 -11.40 -10.98
C VAL A 90 -5.67 -11.43 -12.50
N TYR A 91 -4.58 -10.91 -13.09
CA TYR A 91 -4.36 -10.95 -14.53
C TYR A 91 -4.27 -12.37 -15.09
N ALA A 92 -3.61 -13.28 -14.36
CA ALA A 92 -3.39 -14.66 -14.83
C ALA A 92 -4.63 -15.56 -14.72
N PHE A 93 -5.47 -15.36 -13.71
CA PHE A 93 -6.52 -16.32 -13.36
C PHE A 93 -7.95 -15.79 -13.54
N PHE A 94 -8.15 -14.49 -13.66
CA PHE A 94 -9.49 -13.92 -13.73
C PHE A 94 -9.72 -13.23 -15.06
N THR A 95 -10.83 -13.61 -15.74
CA THR A 95 -11.29 -13.01 -16.98
C THR A 95 -12.68 -12.45 -16.83
N CYS A 96 -13.01 -11.47 -17.65
CA CYS A 96 -14.29 -10.81 -17.69
C CYS A 96 -14.69 -10.55 -19.14
N ASP A 97 -15.88 -10.99 -19.55
CA ASP A 97 -16.42 -10.78 -20.90
C ASP A 97 -15.45 -11.18 -22.04
N GLY A 98 -14.66 -12.23 -21.82
CA GLY A 98 -13.69 -12.74 -22.79
C GLY A 98 -12.33 -12.04 -22.80
N GLY A 99 -12.10 -11.11 -21.87
CA GLY A 99 -10.82 -10.43 -21.68
C GLY A 99 -10.32 -10.49 -20.22
N HIS A 100 -9.20 -9.85 -19.94
CA HIS A 100 -8.72 -9.67 -18.57
C HIS A 100 -9.56 -8.61 -17.84
N ILE A 101 -9.67 -8.73 -16.48
CA ILE A 101 -10.37 -7.73 -15.66
C ILE A 101 -9.72 -6.35 -15.83
N PHE A 102 -8.38 -6.30 -15.88
CA PHE A 102 -7.60 -5.11 -16.17
C PHE A 102 -6.69 -5.35 -17.37
N PRO A 103 -6.50 -4.36 -18.26
CA PRO A 103 -5.41 -4.38 -19.22
C PRO A 103 -4.06 -4.54 -18.52
N LEU A 104 -3.10 -5.20 -19.14
CA LEU A 104 -1.76 -5.40 -18.56
C LEU A 104 -1.09 -4.07 -18.21
N GLU A 105 -1.29 -3.06 -19.03
CA GLU A 105 -0.75 -1.71 -18.79
C GLU A 105 -1.28 -1.11 -17.48
N GLU A 106 -2.57 -1.20 -17.23
CA GLU A 106 -3.20 -0.72 -15.99
C GLU A 106 -2.69 -1.50 -14.77
N ALA A 107 -2.55 -2.82 -14.88
CA ALA A 107 -1.98 -3.65 -13.82
C ALA A 107 -0.53 -3.24 -13.49
N ILE A 108 0.30 -2.95 -14.51
CA ILE A 108 1.67 -2.47 -14.30
C ILE A 108 1.69 -1.09 -13.63
N ILE A 109 0.85 -0.16 -14.11
CA ILE A 109 0.75 1.18 -13.52
C ILE A 109 0.34 1.09 -12.05
N ASP A 110 -0.66 0.25 -11.73
CA ASP A 110 -1.11 0.04 -10.35
C ASP A 110 0.01 -0.52 -9.46
N VAL A 111 0.77 -1.50 -9.92
CA VAL A 111 1.91 -2.05 -9.18
C VAL A 111 2.95 -0.97 -8.91
N VAL A 112 3.33 -0.18 -9.92
CA VAL A 112 4.32 0.91 -9.78
C VAL A 112 3.81 1.97 -8.80
N ALA A 113 2.56 2.38 -8.92
CA ALA A 113 1.95 3.35 -8.02
C ALA A 113 1.97 2.84 -6.57
N ASN A 114 1.59 1.58 -6.34
CA ASN A 114 1.60 0.99 -5.00
C ASN A 114 3.02 0.86 -4.42
N VAL A 115 4.04 0.62 -5.23
CA VAL A 115 5.45 0.69 -4.79
C VAL A 115 5.78 2.09 -4.27
N VAL A 116 5.36 3.15 -4.98
CA VAL A 116 5.58 4.54 -4.56
C VAL A 116 4.81 4.88 -3.27
N PHE A 117 3.52 4.50 -3.18
CA PHE A 117 2.71 4.73 -1.98
C PHE A 117 3.32 4.05 -0.76
N MET A 118 3.71 2.80 -0.92
CA MET A 118 4.30 2.02 0.15
C MET A 118 5.71 2.49 0.51
N ALA A 119 6.49 3.04 -0.43
CA ALA A 119 7.76 3.68 -0.14
C ALA A 119 7.55 4.93 0.74
N ALA A 120 6.61 5.80 0.39
CA ALA A 120 6.25 6.98 1.18
C ALA A 120 5.75 6.58 2.59
N THR A 121 4.86 5.60 2.65
CA THR A 121 4.34 5.02 3.90
C THR A 121 5.46 4.48 4.78
N GLY A 122 6.34 3.68 4.22
CA GLY A 122 7.49 3.11 4.91
C GLY A 122 8.47 4.18 5.41
N ALA A 123 8.68 5.25 4.64
CA ALA A 123 9.52 6.38 5.06
C ALA A 123 8.97 7.02 6.34
N VAL A 124 7.67 7.29 6.39
CA VAL A 124 6.99 7.85 7.59
C VAL A 124 7.10 6.87 8.77
N ILE A 125 6.85 5.58 8.56
CA ILE A 125 7.01 4.54 9.58
C ILE A 125 8.44 4.55 10.14
N GLY A 126 9.46 4.61 9.27
CA GLY A 126 10.87 4.63 9.66
C GLY A 126 11.24 5.86 10.49
N ILE A 127 10.73 7.05 10.13
CA ILE A 127 10.90 8.29 10.89
C ILE A 127 10.28 8.18 12.28
N LEU A 128 9.05 7.66 12.36
CA LEU A 128 8.33 7.52 13.63
C LEU A 128 9.00 6.51 14.57
N TYR A 129 9.52 5.41 14.05
CA TYR A 129 10.35 4.47 14.83
C TYR A 129 11.62 5.14 15.37
N LYS A 130 12.34 5.91 14.52
CA LYS A 130 13.53 6.64 14.95
C LYS A 130 13.21 7.60 16.09
N ARG A 131 12.11 8.36 15.98
CA ARG A 131 11.66 9.28 17.03
C ARG A 131 11.32 8.56 18.33
N ASN A 132 10.64 7.42 18.26
CA ASN A 132 10.29 6.64 19.44
C ASN A 132 11.54 6.05 20.13
N ALA A 133 12.52 5.59 19.35
CA ALA A 133 13.78 5.09 19.91
C ALA A 133 14.57 6.18 20.63
N ALA A 134 14.64 7.40 20.08
CA ALA A 134 15.29 8.53 20.72
C ALA A 134 14.63 8.92 22.06
N LYS A 135 13.28 8.90 22.13
CA LYS A 135 12.54 9.20 23.37
C LYS A 135 12.71 8.15 24.47
N SER A 136 13.05 6.91 24.10
CA SER A 136 13.26 5.83 25.07
C SER A 136 14.69 5.79 25.62
N ALA A 137 15.60 6.55 25.02
CA ALA A 137 17.01 6.65 25.41
C ALA A 137 17.32 7.92 26.24
N ALA A 138 16.38 8.85 26.32
CA ALA A 138 16.41 10.07 27.15
C ALA A 138 15.69 9.85 28.47
#